data_3b5c55886321654a65a769d426bf9b73
#
_entry.id   3b5c55886321654a65a769d426bf9b73
#
_cell.length_a   1.000
_cell.length_b   1.000
_cell.length_c   1.000
_cell.angle_alpha   90.00
_cell.angle_beta   90.00
_cell.angle_gamma   90.00
#
_symmetry.space_group_name_H-M   'P 1'
#
loop_
_entity.id
_entity.type
_entity.pdbx_description
1 polymer ?
#
loop_
_entity_poly.entity_id
_entity_poly.type
_entity_poly.pdbx_seq_one_letter_code
_entity_poly.pdbx_strand_id
1 'polypeptide(L)'
;CALVEADRLCSGTTGHTTAKLTAQHGLFCRKMIKVLGLERTGLYLRANLEALERYRSLCREIDCDFEERDACVYSRSRRDRLEGELAALERVGAPARLAPSPSLPFPTVGAVCFPNQAQFHPLKFAAGAVQGLRVYEGTRVLRLVPGGAVTERGTIRAERIIVATHFPFLRWRGAYFLKLYQQRSYVLALKDGPEVGGMYLDDAEGGLSLRNYGGLLLLGGGGHRTGKKGGGWPALPDAAARYFPKAEVAGRWAAQDCMSLDGAPY
;
A
#
# COMPACT_ATOMS: atom_id res chain seq x y z
N CYS A 1 -6.55 4.40 26.31
CA CYS A 1 -6.69 3.55 25.15
C CYS A 1 -5.90 2.25 25.36
N ALA A 2 -6.36 1.13 24.77
CA ALA A 2 -5.62 -0.13 24.75
C ALA A 2 -5.67 -0.70 23.32
N LEU A 3 -4.56 -1.30 22.88
CA LEU A 3 -4.43 -2.01 21.63
C LEU A 3 -4.35 -3.50 21.91
N VAL A 4 -5.14 -4.29 21.19
CA VAL A 4 -5.21 -5.75 21.36
C VAL A 4 -4.88 -6.40 20.02
N GLU A 5 -3.86 -7.24 20.01
CA GLU A 5 -3.36 -7.93 18.82
C GLU A 5 -3.39 -9.45 19.04
N ALA A 6 -3.87 -10.17 18.04
CA ALA A 6 -3.99 -11.63 18.12
C ALA A 6 -2.65 -12.36 18.15
N ASP A 7 -1.64 -11.79 17.51
CA ASP A 7 -0.28 -12.32 17.41
C ASP A 7 0.71 -11.27 17.98
N ARG A 8 1.75 -10.90 17.23
CA ARG A 8 2.66 -9.80 17.55
C ARG A 8 2.30 -8.57 16.74
N LEU A 9 2.59 -7.39 17.28
CA LEU A 9 2.42 -6.14 16.55
C LEU A 9 3.12 -6.21 15.20
N CYS A 10 2.41 -5.80 14.16
CA CYS A 10 2.92 -5.74 12.79
C CYS A 10 3.39 -7.07 12.19
N SER A 11 3.07 -8.22 12.78
CA SER A 11 3.40 -9.54 12.21
C SER A 11 2.66 -9.83 10.90
N GLY A 12 1.55 -9.15 10.66
CA GLY A 12 0.75 -9.24 9.45
C GLY A 12 1.23 -8.30 8.32
N THR A 13 0.28 -7.78 7.54
CA THR A 13 0.53 -6.94 6.36
C THR A 13 1.31 -5.67 6.67
N THR A 14 1.08 -5.04 7.84
CA THR A 14 1.78 -3.82 8.26
C THR A 14 3.30 -3.98 8.26
N GLY A 15 3.80 -5.10 8.77
CA GLY A 15 5.25 -5.39 8.80
C GLY A 15 5.83 -5.83 7.46
N HIS A 16 4.99 -6.14 6.48
CA HIS A 16 5.39 -6.66 5.17
C HIS A 16 5.03 -5.71 4.02
N THR A 17 4.54 -4.51 4.31
CA THR A 17 4.25 -3.49 3.28
C THR A 17 5.53 -2.88 2.73
N THR A 18 5.50 -2.43 1.47
CA THR A 18 6.55 -1.58 0.91
C THR A 18 6.44 -0.12 1.35
N ALA A 19 5.43 0.23 2.14
CA ALA A 19 5.22 1.52 2.82
C ALA A 19 5.42 2.76 1.93
N LYS A 20 4.73 2.78 0.82
CA LYS A 20 4.57 3.97 -0.01
C LYS A 20 3.37 4.76 0.51
N LEU A 21 3.57 6.03 0.84
CA LEU A 21 2.52 6.98 1.20
C LEU A 21 2.19 7.82 -0.03
N THR A 22 1.06 7.58 -0.64
CA THR A 22 0.67 8.27 -1.88
C THR A 22 -0.84 8.43 -2.00
N ALA A 23 -1.26 9.56 -2.57
CA ALA A 23 -2.64 9.77 -2.99
C ALA A 23 -2.95 9.13 -4.35
N GLN A 24 -1.94 8.57 -5.03
CA GLN A 24 -2.06 7.87 -6.30
C GLN A 24 -2.06 6.36 -6.09
N HIS A 25 -3.20 5.71 -6.29
CA HIS A 25 -3.38 4.26 -6.13
C HIS A 25 -3.56 3.55 -7.47
N GLY A 26 -2.60 3.70 -8.40
CA GLY A 26 -2.70 3.23 -9.77
C GLY A 26 -3.40 4.22 -10.70
N LEU A 27 -3.81 3.77 -11.88
CA LEU A 27 -4.56 4.58 -12.86
C LEU A 27 -6.07 4.36 -12.68
N PHE A 28 -6.67 4.97 -11.66
CA PHE A 28 -8.07 4.71 -11.33
C PHE A 28 -8.98 5.95 -11.27
N CYS A 29 -8.43 7.17 -11.30
CA CYS A 29 -9.21 8.41 -11.22
C CYS A 29 -10.23 8.51 -12.35
N ARG A 30 -9.84 8.17 -13.58
CA ARG A 30 -10.74 8.12 -14.73
C ARG A 30 -11.92 7.17 -14.50
N LYS A 31 -11.67 6.00 -13.89
CA LYS A 31 -12.72 5.03 -13.52
C LYS A 31 -13.62 5.60 -12.42
N MET A 32 -13.04 6.20 -11.39
CA MET A 32 -13.80 6.78 -10.29
C MET A 32 -14.73 7.89 -10.75
N ILE A 33 -14.27 8.80 -11.62
CA ILE A 33 -15.13 9.85 -12.17
C ILE A 33 -16.34 9.27 -12.90
N LYS A 34 -16.18 8.16 -13.64
CA LYS A 34 -17.29 7.48 -14.30
C LYS A 34 -18.29 6.85 -13.35
N VAL A 35 -17.82 6.32 -12.21
CA VAL A 35 -18.67 5.57 -11.26
C VAL A 35 -19.24 6.48 -10.17
N LEU A 36 -18.46 7.39 -9.63
CA LEU A 36 -18.82 8.21 -8.48
C LEU A 36 -19.12 9.68 -8.82
N GLY A 37 -18.76 10.10 -10.05
CA GLY A 37 -18.82 11.51 -10.46
C GLY A 37 -17.59 12.32 -10.04
N LEU A 38 -17.48 13.52 -10.60
CA LEU A 38 -16.31 14.38 -10.43
C LEU A 38 -16.14 14.85 -8.98
N GLU A 39 -17.23 15.28 -8.34
CA GLU A 39 -17.21 15.82 -6.98
C GLU A 39 -16.71 14.80 -5.94
N ARG A 40 -17.28 13.58 -5.95
CA ARG A 40 -16.89 12.52 -5.01
C ARG A 40 -15.46 12.04 -5.26
N THR A 41 -15.02 12.00 -6.51
CA THR A 41 -13.64 11.68 -6.85
C THR A 41 -12.68 12.75 -6.33
N GLY A 42 -13.05 14.03 -6.45
CA GLY A 42 -12.28 15.13 -5.86
C GLY A 42 -12.24 15.08 -4.34
N LEU A 43 -13.34 14.70 -3.66
CA LEU A 43 -13.36 14.48 -2.20
C LEU A 43 -12.41 13.36 -1.79
N TYR A 44 -12.44 12.24 -2.49
CA TYR A 44 -11.53 11.12 -2.26
C TYR A 44 -10.06 11.54 -2.38
N LEU A 45 -9.71 12.25 -3.46
CA LEU A 45 -8.34 12.75 -3.64
C LEU A 45 -7.91 13.68 -2.50
N ARG A 46 -8.75 14.66 -2.14
CA ARG A 46 -8.45 15.57 -1.02
C ARG A 46 -8.24 14.83 0.28
N ALA A 47 -9.10 13.86 0.61
CA ALA A 47 -8.95 13.06 1.83
C ALA A 47 -7.61 12.31 1.88
N ASN A 48 -7.15 11.76 0.74
CA ASN A 48 -5.85 11.10 0.67
C ASN A 48 -4.67 12.09 0.79
N LEU A 49 -4.77 13.28 0.20
CA LEU A 49 -3.75 14.33 0.35
C LEU A 49 -3.70 14.83 1.80
N GLU A 50 -4.83 15.04 2.45
CA GLU A 50 -4.91 15.41 3.88
C GLU A 50 -4.33 14.31 4.78
N ALA A 51 -4.60 13.04 4.47
CA ALA A 51 -4.01 11.91 5.19
C ALA A 51 -2.49 11.87 5.06
N LEU A 52 -1.95 12.17 3.86
CA LEU A 52 -0.52 12.29 3.65
C LEU A 52 0.10 13.40 4.50
N GLU A 53 -0.52 14.58 4.56
CA GLU A 53 -0.09 15.68 5.44
C GLU A 53 -0.13 15.27 6.93
N ARG A 54 -1.13 14.49 7.32
CA ARG A 54 -1.20 13.96 8.68
C ARG A 54 -0.06 13.00 8.99
N TYR A 55 0.28 12.09 8.05
CA TYR A 55 1.47 11.24 8.18
C TYR A 55 2.75 12.06 8.26
N ARG A 56 2.92 13.07 7.42
CA ARG A 56 4.08 13.97 7.43
C ARG A 56 4.24 14.65 8.82
N SER A 57 3.13 15.09 9.41
CA SER A 57 3.14 15.68 10.76
C SER A 57 3.55 14.69 11.83
N LEU A 58 3.01 13.47 11.80
CA LEU A 58 3.35 12.41 12.75
C LEU A 58 4.82 11.96 12.61
N CYS A 59 5.33 11.89 11.40
CA CYS A 59 6.71 11.47 11.13
C CYS A 59 7.75 12.54 11.52
N ARG A 60 7.34 13.77 11.86
CA ARG A 60 8.25 14.75 12.52
C ARG A 60 8.51 14.42 13.99
N GLU A 61 7.55 13.74 14.62
CA GLU A 61 7.63 13.34 16.04
C GLU A 61 8.15 11.91 16.19
N ILE A 62 7.94 11.06 15.17
CA ILE A 62 8.32 9.65 15.15
C ILE A 62 9.46 9.48 14.14
N ASP A 63 10.65 9.11 14.63
CA ASP A 63 11.78 8.76 13.77
C ASP A 63 11.50 7.42 13.07
N CYS A 64 11.12 7.51 11.78
CA CYS A 64 10.71 6.37 10.97
C CYS A 64 11.28 6.39 9.56
N ASP A 65 12.44 7.03 9.36
CA ASP A 65 13.11 7.16 8.06
C ASP A 65 12.14 7.73 6.99
N PHE A 66 11.40 8.77 7.35
CA PHE A 66 10.47 9.41 6.43
C PHE A 66 11.22 10.16 5.32
N GLU A 67 10.91 9.85 4.08
CA GLU A 67 11.51 10.47 2.90
C GLU A 67 10.44 10.95 1.93
N GLU A 68 10.55 12.19 1.47
CA GLU A 68 9.74 12.70 0.37
C GLU A 68 10.23 12.15 -0.97
N ARG A 69 9.32 11.57 -1.74
CA ARG A 69 9.59 10.98 -3.06
C ARG A 69 8.39 11.15 -3.98
N ASP A 70 8.64 11.32 -5.26
CA ASP A 70 7.57 11.24 -6.26
C ASP A 70 7.01 9.82 -6.34
N ALA A 71 5.69 9.70 -6.45
CA ALA A 71 5.01 8.44 -6.75
C ALA A 71 4.54 8.44 -8.20
N CYS A 72 4.98 7.44 -8.97
CA CYS A 72 4.75 7.36 -10.39
C CYS A 72 4.11 6.02 -10.78
N VAL A 73 3.03 6.07 -11.53
CA VAL A 73 2.48 4.91 -12.22
C VAL A 73 2.93 4.94 -13.68
N TYR A 74 3.77 3.97 -14.03
CA TYR A 74 4.31 3.87 -15.39
C TYR A 74 3.56 2.83 -16.22
N SER A 75 3.65 2.95 -17.54
CA SER A 75 3.19 1.93 -18.47
C SER A 75 4.28 1.56 -19.47
N ARG A 76 4.32 0.27 -19.84
CA ARG A 76 5.24 -0.23 -20.86
C ARG A 76 4.69 -0.14 -22.27
N SER A 77 3.37 -0.01 -22.44
CA SER A 77 2.72 -0.09 -23.76
C SER A 77 1.48 0.78 -23.93
N ARG A 78 0.89 1.29 -22.85
CA ARG A 78 -0.44 1.93 -22.88
C ARG A 78 -0.35 3.43 -22.56
N ARG A 79 0.27 4.19 -23.47
CA ARG A 79 0.35 5.65 -23.34
C ARG A 79 -1.04 6.31 -23.31
N ASP A 80 -2.00 5.78 -24.05
CA ASP A 80 -3.40 6.22 -24.05
C ASP A 80 -4.06 6.17 -22.65
N ARG A 81 -3.68 5.20 -21.83
CA ARG A 81 -4.16 5.09 -20.44
C ARG A 81 -3.57 6.17 -19.56
N LEU A 82 -2.27 6.45 -19.70
CA LEU A 82 -1.59 7.50 -18.95
C LEU A 82 -2.18 8.88 -19.27
N GLU A 83 -2.36 9.21 -20.54
CA GLU A 83 -2.93 10.47 -20.98
C GLU A 83 -4.40 10.62 -20.52
N GLY A 84 -5.18 9.56 -20.65
CA GLY A 84 -6.57 9.57 -20.19
C GLY A 84 -6.71 9.69 -18.66
N GLU A 85 -5.77 9.15 -17.90
CA GLU A 85 -5.71 9.31 -16.44
C GLU A 85 -5.28 10.72 -16.06
N LEU A 86 -4.23 11.26 -16.71
CA LEU A 86 -3.78 12.62 -16.47
C LEU A 86 -4.90 13.63 -16.69
N ALA A 87 -5.61 13.53 -17.82
CA ALA A 87 -6.77 14.39 -18.09
C ALA A 87 -7.88 14.26 -17.04
N ALA A 88 -8.08 13.07 -16.48
CA ALA A 88 -9.02 12.87 -15.37
C ALA A 88 -8.54 13.51 -14.07
N LEU A 89 -7.25 13.40 -13.77
CA LEU A 89 -6.61 14.00 -12.59
C LEU A 89 -6.63 15.54 -12.65
N GLU A 90 -6.38 16.13 -13.80
CA GLU A 90 -6.50 17.57 -14.01
C GLU A 90 -7.90 18.10 -13.71
N ARG A 91 -8.94 17.36 -14.10
CA ARG A 91 -10.34 17.73 -13.82
C ARG A 91 -10.68 17.76 -12.34
N VAL A 92 -10.01 16.98 -11.50
CA VAL A 92 -10.20 16.99 -10.03
C VAL A 92 -9.16 17.85 -9.31
N GLY A 93 -8.29 18.55 -10.06
CA GLY A 93 -7.28 19.46 -9.49
C GLY A 93 -6.11 18.73 -8.83
N ALA A 94 -5.78 17.50 -9.27
CA ALA A 94 -4.67 16.74 -8.74
C ALA A 94 -3.32 17.34 -9.17
N PRO A 95 -2.29 17.33 -8.30
CA PRO A 95 -0.95 17.83 -8.63
C PRO A 95 -0.15 16.78 -9.43
N ALA A 96 -0.74 16.23 -10.50
CA ALA A 96 -0.13 15.18 -11.30
C ALA A 96 0.57 15.76 -12.55
N ARG A 97 1.61 15.05 -13.00
CA ARG A 97 2.32 15.38 -14.24
C ARG A 97 2.67 14.13 -15.05
N LEU A 98 2.79 14.29 -16.35
CA LEU A 98 3.31 13.24 -17.22
C LEU A 98 4.84 13.28 -17.23
N ALA A 99 5.47 12.15 -16.93
CA ALA A 99 6.90 11.93 -17.16
C ALA A 99 7.08 11.05 -18.40
N PRO A 100 7.61 11.57 -19.52
CA PRO A 100 7.70 10.82 -20.77
C PRO A 100 8.71 9.66 -20.71
N SER A 101 9.76 9.80 -19.90
CA SER A 101 10.82 8.80 -19.75
C SER A 101 11.23 8.71 -18.29
N PRO A 102 10.54 7.92 -17.46
CA PRO A 102 10.97 7.67 -16.09
C PRO A 102 12.32 6.92 -16.09
N SER A 103 13.16 7.21 -15.09
CA SER A 103 14.48 6.57 -14.94
C SER A 103 14.33 5.12 -14.43
N LEU A 104 13.90 4.22 -15.31
CA LEU A 104 13.74 2.80 -15.02
C LEU A 104 14.65 1.96 -15.92
N PRO A 105 15.10 0.76 -15.46
CA PRO A 105 16.05 -0.09 -16.20
C PRO A 105 15.42 -0.85 -17.39
N PHE A 106 14.23 -0.46 -17.80
CA PHE A 106 13.49 -1.06 -18.89
C PHE A 106 12.66 0.00 -19.64
N PRO A 107 12.31 -0.26 -20.91
CA PRO A 107 11.52 0.66 -21.71
C PRO A 107 10.11 0.89 -21.11
N THR A 108 9.67 2.15 -21.14
CA THR A 108 8.32 2.57 -20.79
C THR A 108 7.82 3.57 -21.83
N VAL A 109 6.51 3.71 -21.97
CA VAL A 109 5.89 4.73 -22.80
C VAL A 109 5.59 6.03 -22.03
N GLY A 110 5.93 6.06 -20.73
CA GLY A 110 5.78 7.18 -19.84
C GLY A 110 5.27 6.77 -18.45
N ALA A 111 5.05 7.78 -17.60
CA ALA A 111 4.45 7.63 -16.29
C ALA A 111 3.60 8.85 -15.92
N VAL A 112 2.56 8.65 -15.13
CA VAL A 112 1.83 9.71 -14.42
C VAL A 112 2.39 9.79 -13.01
N CYS A 113 2.94 10.93 -12.63
CA CYS A 113 3.64 11.14 -11.36
C CYS A 113 2.94 12.17 -10.49
N PHE A 114 2.80 11.85 -9.22
CA PHE A 114 2.42 12.76 -8.14
C PHE A 114 3.68 13.22 -7.42
N PRO A 115 3.99 14.52 -7.39
CA PRO A 115 5.10 15.05 -6.62
C PRO A 115 4.79 15.05 -5.11
N ASN A 116 5.83 15.21 -4.29
CA ASN A 116 5.69 15.40 -2.84
C ASN A 116 4.89 14.28 -2.14
N GLN A 117 5.01 13.07 -2.63
CA GLN A 117 4.55 11.88 -1.94
C GLN A 117 5.64 11.43 -0.95
N ALA A 118 5.50 10.28 -0.30
CA ALA A 118 6.50 9.87 0.68
C ALA A 118 6.64 8.35 0.79
N GLN A 119 7.73 7.94 1.42
CA GLN A 119 7.98 6.60 1.91
C GLN A 119 8.53 6.65 3.33
N PHE A 120 8.42 5.56 4.07
CA PHE A 120 8.89 5.48 5.44
C PHE A 120 9.17 4.03 5.87
N HIS A 121 9.68 3.84 7.09
CA HIS A 121 9.84 2.51 7.69
C HIS A 121 8.62 2.18 8.55
N PRO A 122 7.74 1.26 8.13
CA PRO A 122 6.44 1.04 8.79
C PRO A 122 6.56 0.49 10.21
N LEU A 123 7.60 -0.33 10.49
CA LEU A 123 7.82 -0.88 11.83
C LEU A 123 8.33 0.18 12.80
N LYS A 124 9.24 1.08 12.38
CA LYS A 124 9.69 2.21 13.20
C LYS A 124 8.52 3.15 13.51
N PHE A 125 7.71 3.47 12.49
CA PHE A 125 6.51 4.28 12.69
C PHE A 125 5.53 3.64 13.67
N ALA A 126 5.21 2.36 13.50
CA ALA A 126 4.31 1.64 14.39
C ALA A 126 4.85 1.58 15.83
N ALA A 127 6.15 1.34 16.00
CA ALA A 127 6.79 1.33 17.32
C ALA A 127 6.69 2.70 18.01
N GLY A 128 6.86 3.80 17.29
CA GLY A 128 6.67 5.16 17.82
C GLY A 128 5.19 5.45 18.12
N ALA A 129 4.29 5.06 17.21
CA ALA A 129 2.86 5.34 17.34
C ALA A 129 2.16 4.62 18.52
N VAL A 130 2.73 3.50 18.99
CA VAL A 130 2.17 2.76 20.15
C VAL A 130 2.76 3.18 21.49
N GLN A 131 3.72 4.08 21.50
CA GLN A 131 4.31 4.56 22.75
C GLN A 131 3.24 5.16 23.67
N GLY A 132 3.28 4.77 24.95
CA GLY A 132 2.29 5.18 25.95
C GLY A 132 0.95 4.44 25.88
N LEU A 133 0.72 3.56 24.91
CA LEU A 133 -0.46 2.71 24.88
C LEU A 133 -0.24 1.41 25.68
N ARG A 134 -1.32 0.90 26.27
CA ARG A 134 -1.34 -0.47 26.79
C ARG A 134 -1.55 -1.43 25.61
N VAL A 135 -0.54 -2.24 25.32
CA VAL A 135 -0.55 -3.21 24.22
C VAL A 135 -0.66 -4.64 24.78
N TYR A 136 -1.58 -5.40 24.24
CA TYR A 136 -1.83 -6.81 24.59
C TYR A 136 -1.64 -7.65 23.34
N GLU A 137 -0.43 -8.18 23.15
CA GLU A 137 -0.11 -9.16 22.12
C GLU A 137 -0.56 -10.57 22.52
N GLY A 138 -0.63 -11.48 21.55
CA GLY A 138 -1.10 -12.85 21.75
C GLY A 138 -2.48 -12.91 22.39
N THR A 139 -3.35 -11.94 22.07
CA THR A 139 -4.66 -11.78 22.70
C THR A 139 -5.73 -11.64 21.60
N ARG A 140 -6.20 -12.77 21.11
CA ARG A 140 -7.21 -12.81 20.03
C ARG A 140 -8.59 -12.42 20.54
N VAL A 141 -9.20 -11.43 19.90
CA VAL A 141 -10.61 -11.09 20.09
C VAL A 141 -11.50 -12.12 19.37
N LEU A 142 -12.38 -12.77 20.11
CA LEU A 142 -13.28 -13.81 19.59
C LEU A 142 -14.62 -13.23 19.14
N ARG A 143 -15.15 -12.27 19.90
CA ARG A 143 -16.43 -11.62 19.61
C ARG A 143 -16.57 -10.27 20.32
N LEU A 144 -17.38 -9.41 19.73
CA LEU A 144 -17.81 -8.17 20.38
C LEU A 144 -19.08 -8.41 21.18
N VAL A 145 -19.18 -7.75 22.33
CA VAL A 145 -20.33 -7.76 23.22
C VAL A 145 -20.73 -6.32 23.59
N PRO A 146 -21.93 -6.06 24.06
CA PRO A 146 -22.28 -4.76 24.61
C PRO A 146 -21.28 -4.31 25.67
N GLY A 147 -20.68 -3.12 25.48
CA GLY A 147 -19.70 -2.56 26.41
C GLY A 147 -18.32 -3.23 26.40
N GLY A 148 -17.96 -4.03 25.36
CA GLY A 148 -16.63 -4.61 25.32
C GLY A 148 -16.39 -5.69 24.27
N ALA A 149 -15.34 -6.47 24.51
CA ALA A 149 -14.93 -7.60 23.68
C ALA A 149 -14.51 -8.79 24.52
N VAL A 150 -14.81 -10.00 24.06
CA VAL A 150 -14.36 -11.26 24.64
C VAL A 150 -13.13 -11.75 23.87
N THR A 151 -12.08 -12.07 24.59
CA THR A 151 -10.82 -12.61 24.07
C THR A 151 -10.58 -14.02 24.61
N GLU A 152 -9.56 -14.69 24.10
CA GLU A 152 -9.08 -15.97 24.65
C GLU A 152 -8.60 -15.87 26.09
N ARG A 153 -8.22 -14.67 26.55
CA ARG A 153 -7.65 -14.42 27.88
C ARG A 153 -8.60 -13.74 28.87
N GLY A 154 -9.83 -13.42 28.43
CA GLY A 154 -10.82 -12.75 29.29
C GLY A 154 -11.64 -11.71 28.55
N THR A 155 -12.34 -10.87 29.28
CA THR A 155 -13.22 -9.83 28.74
C THR A 155 -12.61 -8.46 28.92
N ILE A 156 -12.60 -7.66 27.87
CA ILE A 156 -12.17 -6.25 27.87
C ILE A 156 -13.43 -5.39 27.87
N ARG A 157 -13.51 -4.45 28.80
CA ARG A 157 -14.59 -3.44 28.84
C ARG A 157 -14.12 -2.19 28.11
N ALA A 158 -14.94 -1.66 27.21
CA ALA A 158 -14.66 -0.44 26.46
C ALA A 158 -15.96 0.20 25.99
N GLU A 159 -16.05 1.52 26.08
CA GLU A 159 -17.17 2.30 25.54
C GLU A 159 -17.16 2.34 24.02
N ARG A 160 -15.97 2.38 23.43
CA ARG A 160 -15.76 2.42 21.97
C ARG A 160 -14.74 1.37 21.57
N ILE A 161 -14.99 0.70 20.47
CA ILE A 161 -14.11 -0.31 19.90
C ILE A 161 -13.88 0.02 18.42
N ILE A 162 -12.61 0.11 18.04
CA ILE A 162 -12.19 0.26 16.65
C ILE A 162 -11.69 -1.11 16.18
N VAL A 163 -12.32 -1.65 15.14
CA VAL A 163 -11.90 -2.92 14.51
C VAL A 163 -10.97 -2.58 13.37
N ALA A 164 -9.67 -2.78 13.58
CA ALA A 164 -8.60 -2.47 12.63
C ALA A 164 -7.83 -3.74 12.23
N THR A 165 -8.55 -4.83 11.94
CA THR A 165 -8.00 -6.17 11.75
C THR A 165 -7.65 -6.51 10.30
N HIS A 166 -7.50 -5.52 9.44
CA HIS A 166 -7.25 -5.63 7.99
C HIS A 166 -8.40 -6.36 7.29
N PHE A 167 -8.55 -7.68 7.46
CA PHE A 167 -9.75 -8.41 7.04
C PHE A 167 -10.69 -8.60 8.23
N PRO A 168 -11.94 -8.10 8.17
CA PRO A 168 -12.86 -8.16 9.31
C PRO A 168 -13.21 -9.59 9.72
N PHE A 169 -13.04 -9.92 11.00
CA PHE A 169 -13.45 -11.21 11.56
C PHE A 169 -14.95 -11.28 11.89
N LEU A 170 -15.65 -10.16 11.84
CA LEU A 170 -17.09 -10.03 12.10
C LEU A 170 -17.90 -10.57 10.90
N ARG A 171 -18.11 -11.88 10.86
CA ARG A 171 -18.68 -12.57 9.69
C ARG A 171 -20.05 -12.06 9.26
N TRP A 172 -20.97 -11.83 10.19
CA TRP A 172 -22.37 -11.52 9.89
C TRP A 172 -22.70 -10.03 9.88
N ARG A 173 -21.98 -9.20 10.63
CA ARG A 173 -22.16 -7.75 10.58
C ARG A 173 -21.48 -7.17 9.35
N GLY A 174 -22.27 -6.55 8.45
CA GLY A 174 -21.79 -5.89 7.24
C GLY A 174 -21.47 -6.83 6.07
N ALA A 175 -21.50 -8.17 6.26
CA ALA A 175 -21.24 -9.17 5.24
C ALA A 175 -19.94 -8.88 4.42
N TYR A 176 -18.88 -8.49 5.09
CA TYR A 176 -17.61 -8.07 4.46
C TYR A 176 -17.00 -9.16 3.58
N PHE A 177 -17.17 -10.43 3.92
CA PHE A 177 -16.70 -11.55 3.11
C PHE A 177 -17.33 -11.63 1.71
N LEU A 178 -18.48 -10.96 1.49
CA LEU A 178 -19.11 -10.80 0.17
C LEU A 178 -18.64 -9.55 -0.57
N LYS A 179 -17.97 -8.62 0.10
CA LYS A 179 -17.58 -7.30 -0.44
C LYS A 179 -16.07 -7.16 -0.64
N LEU A 180 -15.29 -8.03 0.01
CA LEU A 180 -13.84 -7.96 0.06
C LEU A 180 -13.24 -9.28 -0.43
N TYR A 181 -12.07 -9.19 -1.03
CA TYR A 181 -11.23 -10.34 -1.34
C TYR A 181 -9.78 -10.03 -1.02
N GLN A 182 -8.94 -11.04 -0.95
CA GLN A 182 -7.53 -10.86 -0.66
C GLN A 182 -6.69 -11.05 -1.93
N GLN A 183 -5.69 -10.17 -2.08
CA GLN A 183 -4.69 -10.21 -3.13
C GLN A 183 -3.32 -10.37 -2.49
N ARG A 184 -2.55 -11.31 -2.96
CA ARG A 184 -1.19 -11.55 -2.48
C ARG A 184 -0.20 -10.87 -3.40
N SER A 185 0.78 -10.18 -2.81
CA SER A 185 1.90 -9.55 -3.51
C SER A 185 3.23 -10.02 -2.90
N TYR A 186 4.30 -9.90 -3.67
CA TYR A 186 5.61 -10.42 -3.33
C TYR A 186 6.65 -9.31 -3.46
N VAL A 187 7.71 -9.38 -2.66
CA VAL A 187 8.79 -8.39 -2.65
C VAL A 187 10.15 -9.10 -2.53
N LEU A 188 11.10 -8.65 -3.33
CA LEU A 188 12.53 -8.91 -3.15
C LEU A 188 13.21 -7.63 -2.68
N ALA A 189 14.09 -7.74 -1.70
CA ALA A 189 15.08 -6.71 -1.37
C ALA A 189 16.39 -7.06 -2.06
N LEU A 190 16.86 -6.17 -2.91
CA LEU A 190 18.05 -6.37 -3.74
C LEU A 190 19.18 -5.45 -3.27
N LYS A 191 20.34 -6.01 -2.94
CA LYS A 191 21.59 -5.26 -2.78
C LYS A 191 22.15 -4.90 -4.15
N ASP A 192 22.96 -3.85 -4.20
CA ASP A 192 23.64 -3.40 -5.41
C ASP A 192 22.69 -3.12 -6.59
N GLY A 193 21.41 -2.91 -6.28
CA GLY A 193 20.42 -2.42 -7.23
C GLY A 193 20.55 -0.91 -7.44
N PRO A 194 20.14 -0.37 -8.61
CA PRO A 194 20.23 1.04 -8.88
C PRO A 194 19.32 1.87 -7.98
N GLU A 195 19.72 3.13 -7.72
CA GLU A 195 18.82 4.12 -7.16
C GLU A 195 17.84 4.60 -8.26
N VAL A 196 16.53 4.40 -8.02
CA VAL A 196 15.49 4.75 -9.01
C VAL A 196 14.89 6.16 -8.79
N GLY A 197 15.26 6.84 -7.69
CA GLY A 197 14.91 8.24 -7.43
C GLY A 197 13.45 8.51 -7.10
N GLY A 198 12.59 7.50 -7.03
CA GLY A 198 11.15 7.64 -6.77
C GLY A 198 10.48 6.32 -6.42
N MET A 199 9.17 6.38 -6.27
CA MET A 199 8.32 5.20 -6.03
C MET A 199 7.55 4.87 -7.30
N TYR A 200 7.77 3.71 -7.86
CA TYR A 200 7.17 3.31 -9.15
C TYR A 200 6.21 2.14 -8.99
N LEU A 201 5.15 2.14 -9.80
CA LEU A 201 4.17 1.07 -9.92
C LEU A 201 3.80 0.87 -11.40
N ASP A 202 3.79 -0.36 -11.88
CA ASP A 202 3.29 -0.70 -13.22
C ASP A 202 1.78 -0.54 -13.29
N ASP A 203 1.26 -0.08 -14.44
CA ASP A 203 -0.19 -0.02 -14.68
C ASP A 203 -0.80 -1.39 -15.03
N ALA A 204 0.04 -2.39 -15.30
CA ALA A 204 -0.37 -3.75 -15.59
C ALA A 204 -0.64 -4.54 -14.30
N GLU A 205 -1.64 -5.41 -14.32
CA GLU A 205 -1.94 -6.33 -13.22
C GLU A 205 -0.74 -7.26 -12.96
N GLY A 206 -0.33 -7.36 -11.70
CA GLY A 206 0.85 -8.15 -11.30
C GLY A 206 2.19 -7.59 -11.76
N GLY A 207 2.20 -6.39 -12.34
CA GLY A 207 3.39 -5.70 -12.79
C GLY A 207 4.35 -5.30 -11.67
N LEU A 208 5.51 -4.76 -12.04
CA LEU A 208 6.56 -4.47 -11.09
C LEU A 208 6.35 -3.15 -10.35
N SER A 209 6.69 -3.13 -9.07
CA SER A 209 6.82 -1.91 -8.30
C SER A 209 8.25 -1.78 -7.79
N LEU A 210 8.76 -0.53 -7.73
CA LEU A 210 10.13 -0.24 -7.34
C LEU A 210 10.18 0.93 -6.38
N ARG A 211 11.03 0.85 -5.37
CA ARG A 211 11.51 1.95 -4.55
C ARG A 211 12.82 1.59 -3.87
N ASN A 212 13.60 2.57 -3.45
CA ASN A 212 14.79 2.31 -2.65
C ASN A 212 14.52 2.53 -1.15
N TYR A 213 15.24 1.80 -0.32
CA TYR A 213 15.27 1.99 1.12
C TYR A 213 16.56 1.41 1.71
N GLY A 214 17.30 2.22 2.49
CA GLY A 214 18.48 1.76 3.22
C GLY A 214 19.57 1.10 2.34
N GLY A 215 19.79 1.64 1.14
CA GLY A 215 20.74 1.06 0.17
C GLY A 215 20.22 -0.18 -0.59
N LEU A 216 18.98 -0.58 -0.34
CA LEU A 216 18.34 -1.69 -1.03
C LEU A 216 17.35 -1.17 -2.09
N LEU A 217 17.24 -1.89 -3.20
CA LEU A 217 16.12 -1.76 -4.13
C LEU A 217 15.02 -2.75 -3.73
N LEU A 218 13.85 -2.26 -3.38
CA LEU A 218 12.68 -3.09 -3.13
C LEU A 218 11.91 -3.30 -4.43
N LEU A 219 11.97 -4.52 -4.94
CA LEU A 219 11.29 -4.96 -6.16
C LEU A 219 10.05 -5.75 -5.79
N GLY A 220 8.88 -5.17 -6.00
CA GLY A 220 7.59 -5.81 -5.79
C GLY A 220 6.96 -6.29 -7.10
N GLY A 221 6.06 -7.25 -7.04
CA GLY A 221 5.31 -7.73 -8.21
C GLY A 221 4.72 -9.12 -8.01
N GLY A 222 4.35 -9.77 -9.13
CA GLY A 222 3.78 -11.12 -9.12
C GLY A 222 2.44 -11.22 -8.39
N GLY A 223 1.75 -10.09 -8.21
CA GLY A 223 0.49 -10.04 -7.47
C GLY A 223 -0.61 -10.87 -8.13
N HIS A 224 -1.41 -11.55 -7.31
CA HIS A 224 -2.56 -12.31 -7.78
C HIS A 224 -3.62 -12.45 -6.68
N ARG A 225 -4.88 -12.69 -7.07
CA ARG A 225 -5.95 -12.96 -6.11
C ARG A 225 -5.63 -14.23 -5.33
N THR A 226 -5.68 -14.16 -4.00
CA THR A 226 -5.43 -15.31 -3.12
C THR A 226 -6.38 -16.47 -3.44
N GLY A 227 -5.82 -17.68 -3.56
CA GLY A 227 -6.56 -18.89 -3.94
C GLY A 227 -6.81 -19.05 -5.45
N LYS A 228 -6.34 -18.12 -6.29
CA LYS A 228 -6.38 -18.25 -7.75
C LYS A 228 -4.98 -18.57 -8.30
N LYS A 229 -4.94 -19.19 -9.49
CA LYS A 229 -3.69 -19.42 -10.23
C LYS A 229 -3.19 -18.10 -10.83
N GLY A 230 -1.86 -17.96 -10.97
CA GLY A 230 -1.19 -16.82 -11.60
C GLY A 230 -0.20 -16.18 -10.65
N GLY A 231 0.68 -15.33 -11.17
CA GLY A 231 1.70 -14.61 -10.42
C GLY A 231 2.61 -15.50 -9.56
N GLY A 232 2.98 -14.95 -8.42
CA GLY A 232 3.73 -15.69 -7.41
C GLY A 232 5.23 -15.41 -7.45
N TRP A 233 5.96 -16.17 -6.63
CA TRP A 233 7.39 -16.01 -6.44
C TRP A 233 8.23 -16.05 -7.72
N PRO A 234 7.98 -16.92 -8.72
CA PRO A 234 8.88 -17.03 -9.89
C PRO A 234 9.00 -15.73 -10.70
N ALA A 235 7.98 -14.90 -10.71
CA ALA A 235 7.97 -13.66 -11.49
C ALA A 235 9.04 -12.64 -11.05
N LEU A 236 9.41 -12.62 -9.77
CA LEU A 236 10.35 -11.62 -9.24
C LEU A 236 11.83 -11.99 -9.47
N PRO A 237 12.32 -13.22 -9.19
CA PRO A 237 13.67 -13.63 -9.56
C PRO A 237 13.95 -13.48 -11.07
N ASP A 238 13.00 -13.83 -11.92
CA ASP A 238 13.13 -13.66 -13.38
C ASP A 238 13.28 -12.18 -13.75
N ALA A 239 12.46 -11.29 -13.15
CA ALA A 239 12.57 -9.86 -13.36
C ALA A 239 13.88 -9.29 -12.79
N ALA A 240 14.32 -9.75 -11.62
CA ALA A 240 15.58 -9.34 -11.02
C ALA A 240 16.77 -9.74 -11.89
N ALA A 241 16.85 -10.99 -12.33
CA ALA A 241 17.89 -11.47 -13.22
C ALA A 241 17.94 -10.70 -14.55
N ARG A 242 16.77 -10.36 -15.10
CA ARG A 242 16.65 -9.65 -16.38
C ARG A 242 17.04 -8.17 -16.31
N TYR A 243 16.58 -7.47 -15.27
CA TYR A 243 16.71 -5.99 -15.20
C TYR A 243 17.78 -5.52 -14.23
N PHE A 244 18.18 -6.37 -13.30
CA PHE A 244 19.17 -6.08 -12.25
C PHE A 244 20.20 -7.21 -12.12
N PRO A 245 20.90 -7.63 -13.20
CA PRO A 245 21.73 -8.84 -13.23
C PRO A 245 22.93 -8.80 -12.27
N LYS A 246 23.29 -7.62 -11.75
CA LYS A 246 24.36 -7.45 -10.77
C LYS A 246 23.85 -7.40 -9.32
N ALA A 247 22.53 -7.32 -9.12
CA ALA A 247 21.96 -7.19 -7.80
C ALA A 247 21.80 -8.57 -7.13
N GLU A 248 22.07 -8.61 -5.82
CA GLU A 248 21.94 -9.80 -5.01
C GLU A 248 20.67 -9.76 -4.16
N VAL A 249 19.98 -10.88 -4.02
CA VAL A 249 18.80 -10.99 -3.17
C VAL A 249 19.20 -10.98 -1.69
N ALA A 250 18.96 -9.90 -0.99
CA ALA A 250 19.19 -9.74 0.46
C ALA A 250 18.03 -10.29 1.31
N GLY A 251 16.82 -10.29 0.77
CA GLY A 251 15.65 -10.77 1.47
C GLY A 251 14.43 -10.90 0.56
N ARG A 252 13.43 -11.63 1.05
CA ARG A 252 12.15 -11.78 0.33
C ARG A 252 11.00 -11.96 1.31
N TRP A 253 9.85 -11.41 0.97
CA TRP A 253 8.62 -11.59 1.73
C TRP A 253 7.39 -11.43 0.84
N ALA A 254 6.23 -11.79 1.39
CA ALA A 254 4.95 -11.61 0.73
C ALA A 254 3.96 -10.97 1.70
N ALA A 255 3.10 -10.12 1.18
CA ALA A 255 1.99 -9.52 1.90
C ALA A 255 0.66 -9.92 1.27
N GLN A 256 -0.41 -9.72 2.03
CA GLN A 256 -1.76 -10.03 1.58
C GLN A 256 -2.64 -8.80 1.82
N ASP A 257 -3.03 -8.15 0.73
CA ASP A 257 -3.85 -6.95 0.76
C ASP A 257 -5.34 -7.29 0.75
N CYS A 258 -6.14 -6.47 1.42
CA CYS A 258 -7.58 -6.55 1.40
C CYS A 258 -8.13 -5.63 0.32
N MET A 259 -8.77 -6.19 -0.70
CA MET A 259 -9.31 -5.47 -1.84
C MET A 259 -10.82 -5.44 -1.79
N SER A 260 -11.41 -4.30 -2.13
CA SER A 260 -12.86 -4.16 -2.30
C SER A 260 -13.31 -4.59 -3.70
N LEU A 261 -14.54 -5.08 -3.82
CA LEU A 261 -15.10 -5.50 -5.13
C LEU A 261 -15.35 -4.33 -6.08
N ASP A 262 -15.60 -3.13 -5.57
CA ASP A 262 -15.72 -1.90 -6.38
C ASP A 262 -14.37 -1.39 -6.89
N GLY A 263 -13.28 -1.93 -6.31
CA GLY A 263 -11.91 -1.57 -6.67
C GLY A 263 -11.51 -0.18 -6.20
N ALA A 264 -12.23 0.40 -5.24
CA ALA A 264 -11.79 1.62 -4.58
C ALA A 264 -10.68 1.29 -3.57
N PRO A 265 -9.52 1.95 -3.62
CA PRO A 265 -8.48 1.82 -2.61
C PRO A 265 -8.91 2.50 -1.30
N TYR A 266 -8.58 1.92 -0.16
CA TYR A 266 -8.88 2.45 1.16
C TYR A 266 -7.58 2.77 1.92
#